data_5497756f771dc8e5d4d098dbd977ed6d
#
_entry.id   5497756f771dc8e5d4d098dbd977ed6d
#
_cell.length_a   1.000
_cell.length_b   1.000
_cell.length_c   1.000
_cell.angle_alpha   90.00
_cell.angle_beta   90.00
_cell.angle_gamma   90.00
#
_symmetry.space_group_name_H-M   'P 1'
#
loop_
_entity.id
_entity.type
_entity.pdbx_description
1 polymer ?
#
loop_
_entity_poly.entity_id
_entity_poly.type
_entity_poly.pdbx_seq_one_letter_code
_entity_poly.pdbx_strand_id
1 'polypeptide(L)'
;MKMNTSVPRDVTADSVPKQWTFLDNHAHVLICLALYPDAVLREVAQWVGITERATQKIIKDLVDCQILQRHREGRCNRYRINFEHPLRHPLEKQHTVGDLMAMFLTSDEMERNH
;
A
#
# COMPACT_ATOMS: atom_id res chain seq x y z
N MET A 1 -0.79 -22.46 -13.24
CA MET A 1 -1.93 -21.53 -13.19
C MET A 1 -1.52 -20.25 -12.47
N LYS A 2 -1.84 -19.14 -13.07
CA LYS A 2 -1.49 -17.87 -12.48
C LYS A 2 -2.47 -17.49 -11.36
N MET A 3 -1.94 -17.24 -10.17
CA MET A 3 -2.76 -16.72 -9.09
C MET A 3 -3.03 -15.24 -9.32
N ASN A 4 -4.27 -14.86 -9.14
CA ASN A 4 -4.60 -13.45 -9.13
C ASN A 4 -4.24 -12.88 -7.76
N THR A 5 -3.23 -12.01 -7.73
CA THR A 5 -2.76 -11.41 -6.49
C THR A 5 -3.39 -10.05 -6.22
N SER A 6 -4.16 -9.53 -7.17
CA SER A 6 -4.79 -8.22 -7.02
C SER A 6 -6.01 -8.30 -6.11
N VAL A 7 -6.16 -7.31 -5.26
CA VAL A 7 -7.36 -7.17 -4.42
C VAL A 7 -8.50 -6.68 -5.32
N PRO A 8 -9.67 -7.37 -5.31
CA PRO A 8 -10.83 -6.88 -6.07
C PRO A 8 -11.26 -5.49 -5.58
N ARG A 9 -11.60 -4.62 -6.52
CA ARG A 9 -11.94 -3.25 -6.17
C ARG A 9 -13.26 -3.13 -5.39
N ASP A 10 -14.10 -4.15 -5.43
CA ASP A 10 -15.34 -4.15 -4.69
C ASP A 10 -15.20 -4.71 -3.28
N VAL A 11 -14.02 -5.15 -2.89
CA VAL A 11 -13.79 -5.60 -1.52
C VAL A 11 -13.74 -4.38 -0.61
N THR A 12 -14.46 -4.47 0.50
CA THR A 12 -14.46 -3.43 1.53
C THR A 12 -14.17 -4.07 2.88
N ALA A 13 -13.91 -3.24 3.88
CA ALA A 13 -13.67 -3.72 5.23
C ALA A 13 -14.83 -4.51 5.78
N ASP A 14 -16.06 -4.25 5.32
CA ASP A 14 -17.24 -4.95 5.80
C ASP A 14 -17.27 -6.41 5.37
N SER A 15 -16.53 -6.76 4.32
CA SER A 15 -16.45 -8.14 3.85
C SER A 15 -15.35 -8.93 4.55
N VAL A 16 -14.61 -8.31 5.47
CA VAL A 16 -13.49 -8.94 6.19
C VAL A 16 -13.92 -9.17 7.63
N PRO A 17 -13.64 -10.37 8.19
CA PRO A 17 -13.97 -10.61 9.60
C PRO A 17 -13.28 -9.58 10.50
N LYS A 18 -13.99 -9.18 11.55
CA LYS A 18 -13.48 -8.18 12.49
C LYS A 18 -12.51 -8.82 13.49
N GLN A 19 -11.43 -9.33 12.99
CA GLN A 19 -10.38 -9.95 13.78
C GLN A 19 -9.06 -9.27 13.44
N TRP A 20 -8.00 -9.67 14.15
CA TRP A 20 -6.70 -9.13 13.88
C TRP A 20 -6.21 -9.57 12.49
N THR A 21 -5.31 -8.79 11.91
CA THR A 21 -4.65 -9.13 10.66
C THR A 21 -3.15 -9.23 10.89
N PHE A 22 -2.45 -10.01 10.06
CA PHE A 22 -1.00 -10.11 10.19
C PHE A 22 -0.29 -8.80 9.85
N LEU A 23 -0.86 -8.01 8.95
CA LEU A 23 -0.27 -6.74 8.56
C LEU A 23 -1.09 -5.60 9.13
N ASP A 24 -0.42 -4.50 9.43
CA ASP A 24 -1.08 -3.33 9.95
C ASP A 24 -1.63 -2.45 8.83
N ASN A 25 -2.26 -1.35 9.20
CA ASN A 25 -2.89 -0.47 8.22
C ASN A 25 -1.88 0.26 7.34
N HIS A 26 -0.65 0.47 7.82
CA HIS A 26 0.39 1.07 6.99
C HIS A 26 0.70 0.15 5.80
N ALA A 27 0.83 -1.15 6.06
CA ALA A 27 1.06 -2.11 4.99
C ALA A 27 -0.13 -2.18 4.05
N HIS A 28 -1.35 -2.16 4.58
CA HIS A 28 -2.55 -2.23 3.75
C HIS A 28 -2.68 -1.02 2.82
N VAL A 29 -2.40 0.18 3.33
CA VAL A 29 -2.43 1.39 2.51
C VAL A 29 -1.38 1.30 1.40
N LEU A 30 -0.18 0.85 1.74
CA LEU A 30 0.88 0.73 0.76
C LEU A 30 0.53 -0.27 -0.35
N ILE A 31 -0.06 -1.41 0.02
CA ILE A 31 -0.51 -2.41 -0.95
C ILE A 31 -1.56 -1.81 -1.87
N CYS A 32 -2.53 -1.06 -1.33
CA CYS A 32 -3.56 -0.41 -2.14
C CYS A 32 -2.94 0.55 -3.16
N LEU A 33 -2.00 1.37 -2.73
CA LEU A 33 -1.36 2.34 -3.62
C LEU A 33 -0.52 1.65 -4.70
N ALA A 34 0.05 0.50 -4.37
CA ALA A 34 0.83 -0.26 -5.34
C ALA A 34 -0.05 -0.95 -6.38
N LEU A 35 -1.17 -1.52 -5.94
CA LEU A 35 -2.08 -2.22 -6.83
C LEU A 35 -2.91 -1.26 -7.68
N TYR A 36 -3.31 -0.14 -7.09
CA TYR A 36 -4.18 0.84 -7.73
C TYR A 36 -3.58 2.23 -7.61
N PRO A 37 -2.56 2.54 -8.43
CA PRO A 37 -1.86 3.83 -8.31
C PRO A 37 -2.74 5.04 -8.60
N ASP A 38 -3.87 4.84 -9.28
CA ASP A 38 -4.81 5.90 -9.62
C ASP A 38 -5.92 6.05 -8.59
N ALA A 39 -5.91 5.25 -7.53
CA ALA A 39 -6.98 5.28 -6.54
C ALA A 39 -6.98 6.61 -5.79
N VAL A 40 -8.19 7.11 -5.52
CA VAL A 40 -8.34 8.31 -4.71
C VAL A 40 -8.37 7.92 -3.23
N LEU A 41 -8.08 8.90 -2.40
CA LEU A 41 -7.96 8.69 -0.95
C LEU A 41 -9.17 7.98 -0.35
N ARG A 42 -10.37 8.36 -0.78
CA ARG A 42 -11.62 7.78 -0.28
C ARG A 42 -11.68 6.29 -0.56
N GLU A 43 -11.26 5.87 -1.76
CA GLU A 43 -11.27 4.45 -2.11
C GLU A 43 -10.30 3.67 -1.24
N VAL A 44 -9.09 4.19 -1.05
CA VAL A 44 -8.09 3.53 -0.22
C VAL A 44 -8.61 3.36 1.20
N ALA A 45 -9.18 4.43 1.75
CA ALA A 45 -9.74 4.39 3.10
C ALA A 45 -10.82 3.32 3.22
N GLN A 46 -11.69 3.23 2.21
CA GLN A 46 -12.77 2.27 2.20
C GLN A 46 -12.25 0.82 2.15
N TRP A 47 -11.28 0.55 1.28
CA TRP A 47 -10.72 -0.80 1.16
C TRP A 47 -9.99 -1.23 2.42
N VAL A 48 -9.26 -0.32 3.04
CA VAL A 48 -8.51 -0.63 4.27
C VAL A 48 -9.45 -0.69 5.48
N GLY A 49 -10.53 0.09 5.46
CA GLY A 49 -11.49 0.10 6.54
C GLY A 49 -11.19 1.13 7.61
N ILE A 50 -10.62 2.25 7.20
CA ILE A 50 -10.27 3.36 8.10
C ILE A 50 -10.83 4.65 7.52
N THR A 51 -10.74 5.73 8.29
CA THR A 51 -11.19 7.04 7.83
C THR A 51 -10.22 7.62 6.81
N GLU A 52 -10.69 8.59 6.02
CA GLU A 52 -9.80 9.31 5.11
C GLU A 52 -8.70 10.04 5.88
N ARG A 53 -9.05 10.57 7.05
CA ARG A 53 -8.08 11.27 7.88
C ARG A 53 -6.97 10.33 8.35
N ALA A 54 -7.33 9.12 8.78
CA ALA A 54 -6.35 8.11 9.18
C ALA A 54 -5.49 7.70 7.98
N THR A 55 -6.10 7.57 6.80
CA THR A 55 -5.37 7.25 5.59
C THR A 55 -4.35 8.33 5.26
N GLN A 56 -4.73 9.60 5.38
CA GLN A 56 -3.83 10.72 5.13
C GLN A 56 -2.63 10.68 6.09
N LYS A 57 -2.89 10.37 7.36
CA LYS A 57 -1.82 10.27 8.34
C LYS A 57 -0.85 9.14 8.00
N ILE A 58 -1.38 8.00 7.59
CA ILE A 58 -0.54 6.87 7.19
C ILE A 58 0.32 7.22 5.98
N ILE A 59 -0.27 7.87 4.98
CA ILE A 59 0.49 8.29 3.80
C ILE A 59 1.58 9.27 4.21
N LYS A 60 1.27 10.20 5.12
CA LYS A 60 2.26 11.12 5.62
C LYS A 60 3.40 10.39 6.32
N ASP A 61 3.09 9.40 7.15
CA ASP A 61 4.11 8.59 7.80
C ASP A 61 5.02 7.92 6.78
N LEU A 62 4.43 7.35 5.72
CA LEU A 62 5.19 6.65 4.69
C LEU A 62 6.06 7.61 3.88
N VAL A 63 5.57 8.81 3.63
CA VAL A 63 6.35 9.86 2.93
C VAL A 63 7.48 10.34 3.84
N ASP A 64 7.19 10.60 5.11
CA ASP A 64 8.20 11.09 6.05
C ASP A 64 9.31 10.07 6.25
N CYS A 65 9.00 8.78 6.15
CA CYS A 65 9.99 7.71 6.27
C CYS A 65 10.69 7.40 4.94
N GLN A 66 10.34 8.10 3.87
CA GLN A 66 10.93 7.91 2.55
C GLN A 66 10.58 6.56 1.91
N ILE A 67 9.54 5.90 2.38
CA ILE A 67 9.00 4.71 1.73
C ILE A 67 8.18 5.09 0.51
N LEU A 68 7.43 6.20 0.62
CA LEU A 68 6.69 6.79 -0.49
C LEU A 68 7.28 8.11 -0.88
N GLN A 69 7.34 8.35 -2.19
CA GLN A 69 7.64 9.67 -2.73
C GLN A 69 6.39 10.16 -3.43
N ARG A 70 5.88 11.29 -2.98
CA ARG A 70 4.67 11.88 -3.54
C ARG A 70 5.05 12.97 -4.53
N HIS A 71 4.40 12.95 -5.68
CA HIS A 71 4.52 14.03 -6.65
C HIS A 71 3.16 14.31 -7.23
N ARG A 72 3.02 15.50 -7.79
CA ARG A 72 1.75 15.97 -8.30
C ARG A 72 1.75 15.90 -9.81
N GLU A 73 0.66 15.33 -10.36
CA GLU A 73 0.39 15.35 -11.79
C GLU A 73 -0.96 16.02 -11.99
N GLY A 74 -0.94 17.29 -12.43
CA GLY A 74 -2.18 18.04 -12.53
C GLY A 74 -2.81 18.18 -11.15
N ARG A 75 -4.04 17.70 -11.02
CA ARG A 75 -4.77 17.75 -9.74
C ARG A 75 -4.62 16.50 -8.90
N CYS A 76 -3.90 15.51 -9.41
CA CYS A 76 -3.80 14.21 -8.74
C CYS A 76 -2.44 14.05 -8.10
N ASN A 77 -2.42 13.39 -6.94
CA ASN A 77 -1.17 12.94 -6.33
C ASN A 77 -0.82 11.58 -6.90
N ARG A 78 0.44 11.40 -7.21
CA ARG A 78 0.98 10.12 -7.61
C ARG A 78 2.05 9.71 -6.62
N TYR A 79 2.23 8.42 -6.45
CA TYR A 79 3.15 7.89 -5.45
C TYR A 79 4.10 6.93 -6.11
N ARG A 80 5.37 7.06 -5.74
CA ARG A 80 6.41 6.10 -6.12
C ARG A 80 6.87 5.41 -4.84
N ILE A 81 6.98 4.09 -4.91
CA ILE A 81 7.36 3.28 -3.75
C ILE A 81 8.86 2.99 -3.82
N ASN A 82 9.55 3.21 -2.72
CA ASN A 82 10.96 2.85 -2.60
C ASN A 82 11.03 1.39 -2.13
N PHE A 83 11.13 0.48 -3.09
CA PHE A 83 11.16 -0.95 -2.79
C PHE A 83 12.44 -1.38 -2.07
N GLU A 84 13.50 -0.59 -2.15
CA GLU A 84 14.78 -0.94 -1.53
C GLU A 84 14.86 -0.53 -0.07
N HIS A 85 13.89 0.23 0.41
CA HIS A 85 13.88 0.68 1.80
C HIS A 85 13.72 -0.52 2.73
N PRO A 86 14.58 -0.67 3.74
CA PRO A 86 14.43 -1.79 4.69
C PRO A 86 13.19 -1.59 5.55
N LEU A 87 12.60 -2.70 5.98
CA LEU A 87 11.53 -2.66 6.96
C LEU A 87 12.11 -2.19 8.29
N ARG A 88 11.28 -1.56 9.11
CA ARG A 88 11.76 -0.75 10.23
C ARG A 88 11.97 -1.51 11.53
N HIS A 89 11.13 -2.51 11.79
CA HIS A 89 11.24 -3.24 13.04
C HIS A 89 12.50 -4.11 13.03
N PRO A 90 13.21 -4.24 14.16
CA PRO A 90 14.43 -5.07 14.21
C PRO A 90 14.25 -6.49 13.71
N LEU A 91 13.06 -7.08 13.87
CA LEU A 91 12.79 -8.43 13.39
C LEU A 91 12.58 -8.46 11.88
N GLU A 92 12.40 -7.32 11.23
CA GLU A 92 12.05 -7.21 9.81
C GLU A 92 13.17 -6.62 8.97
N LYS A 93 14.14 -5.97 9.59
CA LYS A 93 15.06 -5.08 8.86
C LYS A 93 15.98 -5.78 7.87
N GLN A 94 16.01 -7.10 7.88
CA GLN A 94 16.74 -7.87 6.88
C GLN A 94 15.99 -7.96 5.56
N HIS A 95 14.71 -7.57 5.57
CA HIS A 95 13.86 -7.56 4.39
C HIS A 95 13.53 -6.13 4.00
N THR A 96 13.17 -5.96 2.74
CA THR A 96 12.84 -4.64 2.20
C THR A 96 11.34 -4.52 1.98
N VAL A 97 10.91 -3.27 1.74
CA VAL A 97 9.55 -3.01 1.30
C VAL A 97 9.24 -3.82 0.04
N GLY A 98 10.23 -3.94 -0.87
CA GLY A 98 10.05 -4.74 -2.08
C GLY A 98 9.80 -6.20 -1.80
N ASP A 99 10.50 -6.76 -0.80
CA ASP A 99 10.26 -8.15 -0.42
C ASP A 99 8.81 -8.35 0.02
N LEU A 100 8.29 -7.42 0.82
CA LEU A 100 6.92 -7.50 1.28
C LEU A 100 5.93 -7.32 0.13
N MET A 101 6.15 -6.33 -0.72
CA MET A 101 5.26 -6.05 -1.83
C MET A 101 5.25 -7.19 -2.86
N ALA A 102 6.36 -7.89 -3.02
CA ALA A 102 6.44 -9.00 -3.96
C ALA A 102 5.45 -10.13 -3.64
N MET A 103 4.99 -10.20 -2.39
CA MET A 103 3.97 -11.18 -2.01
C MET A 103 2.60 -10.84 -2.58
N PHE A 104 2.37 -9.58 -2.93
CA PHE A 104 1.06 -9.10 -3.34
C PHE A 104 1.01 -8.56 -4.76
N LEU A 105 2.16 -8.32 -5.38
CA LEU A 105 2.24 -7.70 -6.70
C LEU A 105 2.83 -8.69 -7.70
N THR A 106 2.33 -8.61 -8.94
CA THR A 106 2.96 -9.30 -10.06
C THR A 106 4.24 -8.57 -10.45
N SER A 107 5.07 -9.20 -11.31
CA SER A 107 6.28 -8.56 -11.80
C SER A 107 5.97 -7.26 -12.54
N ASP A 108 4.89 -7.25 -13.34
CA ASP A 108 4.49 -6.04 -14.06
C ASP A 108 4.04 -4.95 -13.10
N GLU A 109 3.32 -5.32 -12.04
CA GLU A 109 2.88 -4.37 -11.03
C GLU A 109 4.06 -3.79 -10.25
N MET A 110 5.06 -4.62 -9.94
CA MET A 110 6.29 -4.14 -9.29
C MET A 110 6.99 -3.12 -10.17
N GLU A 111 7.14 -3.43 -11.46
CA GLU A 111 7.86 -2.54 -12.38
C GLU A 111 7.12 -1.22 -12.57
N ARG A 112 5.79 -1.27 -12.61
CA ARG A 112 4.98 -0.08 -12.77
C ARG A 112 5.17 0.94 -11.63
N ASN A 113 5.53 0.45 -10.44
CA ASN A 113 5.67 1.29 -9.25
C ASN A 113 7.10 1.79 -9.02
N HIS A 114 7.99 1.48 -9.91
CA HIS A 114 9.38 1.93 -9.79
C HIS A 114 9.53 3.41 -10.10
#